data_bc5ba9d944b1557dc6bfedfbcb7e9f76
#
_entry.id   bc5ba9d944b1557dc6bfedfbcb7e9f76
#
_cell.length_a   1.000
_cell.length_b   1.000
_cell.length_c   1.000
_cell.angle_alpha   90.00
_cell.angle_beta   90.00
_cell.angle_gamma   90.00
#
_symmetry.space_group_name_H-M   'P 1'
#
loop_
_entity.id
_entity.type
_entity.pdbx_description
1 polymer ?
#
loop_
_entity_poly.entity_id
_entity_poly.type
_entity_poly.pdbx_seq_one_letter_code
_entity_poly.pdbx_strand_id
1 'polypeptide(L)'
;VLKMKQILLVCSAGMSTSLLVTKMEAAAKENNIEAQIWAIPEANLSEEISKCDVVLLGPQVRYVLDKATEIAKPYNVPVEVINMMHYGTCNGKAVLDRAIELAKK
;
A
#
# COMPACT_ATOMS: atom_id res chain seq x y z
N VAL A 1 -3.66 8.74 -21.93
CA VAL A 1 -2.82 9.09 -20.79
C VAL A 1 -2.93 8.01 -19.72
N LEU A 2 -1.79 7.43 -19.36
CA LEU A 2 -1.76 6.42 -18.32
C LEU A 2 -1.93 7.06 -16.95
N LYS A 3 -2.91 6.60 -16.23
CA LYS A 3 -3.16 7.11 -14.89
C LYS A 3 -2.23 6.43 -13.89
N MET A 4 -1.52 7.24 -13.11
CA MET A 4 -0.62 6.73 -12.10
C MET A 4 -1.40 6.04 -10.98
N LYS A 5 -0.98 4.83 -10.61
CA LYS A 5 -1.62 4.12 -9.50
C LYS A 5 -1.17 4.72 -8.18
N GLN A 6 -2.13 4.93 -7.29
CA GLN A 6 -1.87 5.51 -5.97
C GLN A 6 -1.87 4.38 -4.95
N ILE A 7 -0.69 4.04 -4.43
CA ILE A 7 -0.52 2.93 -3.51
C ILE A 7 -0.17 3.45 -2.12
N LEU A 8 -1.04 3.17 -1.16
CA LEU A 8 -0.86 3.63 0.21
C LEU A 8 -0.43 2.48 1.12
N LEU A 9 0.67 2.67 1.85
CA LEU A 9 1.09 1.74 2.87
C LEU A 9 0.80 2.34 4.24
N VAL A 10 0.34 1.51 5.15
CA VAL A 10 -0.01 1.94 6.50
C VAL A 10 0.81 1.16 7.51
N CYS A 11 1.39 1.87 8.48
CA CYS A 11 2.13 1.23 9.56
C CYS A 11 1.89 2.01 10.86
N SER A 12 2.42 1.47 11.97
CA SER A 12 2.19 2.12 13.27
C SER A 12 2.91 3.46 13.41
N ALA A 13 4.13 3.55 12.88
CA ALA A 13 4.95 4.74 13.06
C ALA A 13 5.45 5.37 11.76
N GLY A 14 5.13 4.77 10.62
CA GLY A 14 5.55 5.28 9.32
C GLY A 14 6.99 5.00 8.96
N MET A 15 7.81 4.57 9.90
CA MET A 15 9.23 4.37 9.64
C MET A 15 9.60 2.97 9.18
N SER A 16 8.89 1.96 9.68
CA SER A 16 9.22 0.58 9.33
C SER A 16 8.93 0.23 7.88
N THR A 17 8.06 1.00 7.22
CA THR A 17 7.72 0.78 5.82
C THR A 17 8.51 1.65 4.85
N SER A 18 9.32 2.59 5.35
CA SER A 18 10.03 3.51 4.45
C SER A 18 11.00 2.79 3.51
N LEU A 19 11.71 1.77 4.01
CA LEU A 19 12.60 1.01 3.14
C LEU A 19 11.82 0.22 2.10
N LEU A 20 10.67 -0.34 2.49
CA LEU A 20 9.83 -1.07 1.55
C LEU A 20 9.30 -0.15 0.46
N VAL A 21 8.90 1.08 0.82
CA VAL A 21 8.47 2.07 -0.16
C VAL A 21 9.58 2.32 -1.18
N THR A 22 10.80 2.50 -0.72
CA THR A 22 11.95 2.72 -1.60
C THR A 22 12.15 1.54 -2.56
N LYS A 23 12.03 0.32 -2.03
CA LYS A 23 12.17 -0.89 -2.86
C LYS A 23 11.04 -1.01 -3.88
N MET A 24 9.83 -0.65 -3.49
CA MET A 24 8.70 -0.68 -4.40
C MET A 24 8.85 0.36 -5.50
N GLU A 25 9.32 1.54 -5.15
CA GLU A 25 9.56 2.59 -6.14
C GLU A 25 10.61 2.17 -7.16
N ALA A 26 11.68 1.53 -6.68
CA ALA A 26 12.71 1.02 -7.57
C ALA A 26 12.16 -0.06 -8.50
N ALA A 27 11.34 -0.95 -7.98
CA ALA A 27 10.72 -2.01 -8.79
C ALA A 27 9.78 -1.42 -9.83
N ALA A 28 9.02 -0.39 -9.47
CA ALA A 28 8.12 0.26 -10.40
C ALA A 28 8.90 0.88 -11.56
N LYS A 29 10.00 1.55 -11.23
CA LYS A 29 10.84 2.18 -12.23
C LYS A 29 11.45 1.16 -13.18
N GLU A 30 11.94 0.03 -12.64
CA GLU A 30 12.54 -1.02 -13.45
C GLU A 30 11.54 -1.65 -14.41
N ASN A 31 10.28 -1.69 -14.03
CA ASN A 31 9.25 -2.36 -14.82
C ASN A 31 8.35 -1.37 -15.56
N ASN A 32 8.73 -0.11 -15.61
CA ASN A 32 7.98 0.94 -16.30
C ASN A 32 6.53 1.04 -15.82
N ILE A 33 6.34 0.89 -14.50
CA ILE A 33 5.03 1.00 -13.89
C ILE A 33 4.87 2.40 -13.33
N GLU A 34 3.81 3.09 -13.73
CA GLU A 34 3.50 4.41 -13.21
C GLU A 34 2.78 4.24 -11.88
N ALA A 35 3.46 4.49 -10.78
CA ALA A 35 2.88 4.35 -9.45
C ALA A 35 3.45 5.39 -8.49
N GLN A 36 2.56 5.93 -7.66
CA GLN A 36 2.95 6.80 -6.57
C GLN A 36 2.75 6.00 -5.29
N ILE A 37 3.79 5.87 -4.48
CA ILE A 37 3.79 5.00 -3.31
C ILE A 37 4.20 5.83 -2.11
N TRP A 38 3.37 5.80 -1.06
CA TRP A 38 3.72 6.52 0.17
C TRP A 38 3.20 5.75 1.38
N ALA A 39 3.77 6.07 2.54
CA ALA A 39 3.42 5.41 3.78
C ALA A 39 2.94 6.43 4.81
N ILE A 40 1.94 6.04 5.59
CA ILE A 40 1.39 6.90 6.64
C ILE A 40 1.19 6.10 7.93
N PRO A 41 1.12 6.78 9.08
CA PRO A 41 0.69 6.12 10.30
C PRO A 41 -0.80 5.78 10.22
N GLU A 42 -1.23 4.77 10.94
CA GLU A 42 -2.64 4.37 10.91
C GLU A 42 -3.60 5.48 11.32
N ALA A 43 -3.15 6.39 12.15
CA ALA A 43 -3.99 7.49 12.61
C ALA A 43 -4.45 8.40 11.48
N ASN A 44 -3.71 8.44 10.37
CA ASN A 44 -4.03 9.30 9.23
C ASN A 44 -4.82 8.59 8.13
N LEU A 45 -5.18 7.33 8.36
CA LEU A 45 -5.79 6.50 7.32
C LEU A 45 -7.06 7.11 6.73
N SER A 46 -7.97 7.57 7.58
CA SER A 46 -9.26 8.08 7.11
C SER A 46 -9.12 9.32 6.23
N GLU A 47 -8.03 10.08 6.43
CA GLU A 47 -7.79 11.29 5.65
C GLU A 47 -7.20 10.99 4.27
N GLU A 48 -6.48 9.86 4.16
CA GLU A 48 -5.73 9.54 2.93
C GLU A 48 -6.43 8.53 2.04
N ILE A 49 -7.34 7.76 2.60
CA ILE A 49 -7.87 6.58 1.91
C ILE A 49 -8.60 6.91 0.61
N SER A 50 -9.26 8.06 0.55
CA SER A 50 -10.00 8.45 -0.65
C SER A 50 -9.08 8.82 -1.81
N LYS A 51 -7.79 9.03 -1.53
CA LYS A 51 -6.83 9.47 -2.54
C LYS A 51 -6.09 8.30 -3.19
N CYS A 52 -6.32 7.08 -2.74
CA CYS A 52 -5.52 5.95 -3.21
C CYS A 52 -6.35 4.92 -3.96
N ASP A 53 -5.66 4.09 -4.72
CA ASP A 53 -6.28 3.01 -5.49
C ASP A 53 -6.20 1.69 -4.74
N VAL A 54 -5.31 1.59 -3.77
CA VAL A 54 -5.15 0.39 -2.96
C VAL A 54 -4.47 0.75 -1.65
N VAL A 55 -4.84 0.04 -0.59
CA VAL A 55 -4.24 0.23 0.74
C VAL A 55 -3.61 -1.08 1.18
N LEU A 56 -2.34 -1.02 1.57
CA LEU A 56 -1.63 -2.17 2.09
C LEU A 56 -1.24 -1.89 3.54
N LEU A 57 -1.61 -2.82 4.42
CA LEU A 57 -1.32 -2.69 5.84
C LEU A 57 -0.07 -3.47 6.19
N GLY A 58 0.84 -2.85 6.93
CA GLY A 58 1.98 -3.57 7.47
C GLY A 58 1.49 -4.65 8.43
N PRO A 59 2.20 -5.78 8.54
CA PRO A 59 1.75 -6.86 9.42
C PRO A 59 1.56 -6.44 10.87
N GLN A 60 2.31 -5.44 11.33
CA GLN A 60 2.20 -4.98 12.71
C GLN A 60 0.93 -4.18 12.98
N VAL A 61 0.22 -3.76 11.93
CA VAL A 61 -1.06 -3.06 12.09
C VAL A 61 -2.20 -3.84 11.46
N ARG A 62 -2.04 -5.15 11.33
CA ARG A 62 -3.10 -6.00 10.75
C ARG A 62 -4.42 -5.91 11.52
N TYR A 63 -4.36 -5.50 12.78
CA TYR A 63 -5.56 -5.36 13.61
C TYR A 63 -6.50 -4.25 13.13
N VAL A 64 -6.03 -3.37 12.24
CA VAL A 64 -6.91 -2.32 11.70
C VAL A 64 -7.58 -2.73 10.38
N LEU A 65 -7.39 -3.98 9.96
CA LEU A 65 -7.93 -4.42 8.66
C LEU A 65 -9.43 -4.19 8.53
N ASP A 66 -10.20 -4.59 9.53
CA ASP A 66 -11.65 -4.45 9.48
C ASP A 66 -12.05 -2.97 9.41
N LYS A 67 -11.43 -2.15 10.24
CA LYS A 67 -11.72 -0.72 10.27
C LYS A 67 -11.34 -0.07 8.94
N ALA A 68 -10.15 -0.41 8.42
CA ALA A 68 -9.69 0.15 7.16
C ALA A 68 -10.61 -0.26 6.01
N THR A 69 -11.05 -1.50 6.01
CA THR A 69 -11.96 -2.00 4.98
C THR A 69 -13.27 -1.23 5.00
N GLU A 70 -13.81 -0.95 6.19
CA GLU A 70 -15.03 -0.17 6.30
C GLU A 70 -14.86 1.26 5.79
N ILE A 71 -13.74 1.89 6.15
CA ILE A 71 -13.46 3.25 5.69
C ILE A 71 -13.31 3.28 4.18
N ALA A 72 -12.69 2.25 3.60
CA ALA A 72 -12.41 2.18 2.17
C ALA A 72 -13.62 1.84 1.33
N LYS A 73 -14.62 1.20 1.93
CA LYS A 73 -15.77 0.68 1.20
C LYS A 73 -16.49 1.72 0.34
N PRO A 74 -16.80 2.93 0.85
CA PRO A 74 -17.49 3.93 0.01
C PRO A 74 -16.67 4.37 -1.21
N TYR A 75 -15.36 4.18 -1.17
CA TYR A 75 -14.47 4.59 -2.25
C TYR A 75 -14.06 3.43 -3.16
N ASN A 76 -14.54 2.23 -2.86
CA ASN A 76 -14.18 1.01 -3.59
C ASN A 76 -12.68 0.76 -3.63
N VAL A 77 -11.99 1.08 -2.54
CA VAL A 77 -10.55 0.89 -2.42
C VAL A 77 -10.28 -0.45 -1.74
N PRO A 78 -9.54 -1.36 -2.40
CA PRO A 78 -9.19 -2.63 -1.76
C PRO A 78 -8.17 -2.43 -0.65
N VAL A 79 -8.30 -3.21 0.41
CA VAL A 79 -7.40 -3.17 1.57
C VAL A 79 -6.90 -4.58 1.83
N GLU A 80 -5.59 -4.73 1.99
CA GLU A 80 -5.01 -6.03 2.27
C GLU A 80 -3.80 -5.90 3.18
N VAL A 81 -3.56 -6.91 4.00
CA VAL A 81 -2.36 -6.95 4.83
C VAL A 81 -1.21 -7.47 3.96
N ILE A 82 -0.06 -6.80 4.04
CA ILE A 82 1.12 -7.21 3.27
C ILE A 82 1.57 -8.60 3.73
N ASN A 83 1.93 -9.45 2.77
CA ASN A 83 2.46 -10.77 3.09
C ASN A 83 3.65 -10.62 4.04
N MET A 84 3.62 -11.34 5.16
CA MET A 84 4.61 -11.18 6.21
C MET A 84 6.02 -11.47 5.72
N MET A 85 6.19 -12.47 4.85
CA MET A 85 7.50 -12.81 4.31
C MET A 85 8.01 -11.73 3.37
N HIS A 86 7.15 -11.22 2.49
CA HIS A 86 7.53 -10.15 1.58
C HIS A 86 7.87 -8.88 2.34
N TYR A 87 7.15 -8.61 3.42
CA TYR A 87 7.42 -7.44 4.24
C TYR A 87 8.76 -7.59 4.96
N GLY A 88 9.00 -8.75 5.55
CA GLY A 88 10.22 -9.00 6.32
C GLY A 88 11.48 -9.00 5.47
N THR A 89 11.39 -9.39 4.20
CA THR A 89 12.52 -9.39 3.28
C THR A 89 12.60 -8.11 2.45
N CYS A 90 11.70 -7.16 2.70
CA CYS A 90 11.59 -5.93 1.91
C CYS A 90 11.51 -6.23 0.41
N ASN A 91 10.70 -7.23 0.05
CA ASN A 91 10.52 -7.63 -1.34
C ASN A 91 9.58 -6.65 -2.05
N GLY A 92 10.14 -5.51 -2.45
CA GLY A 92 9.37 -4.44 -3.06
C GLY A 92 8.63 -4.87 -4.33
N LYS A 93 9.26 -5.72 -5.14
CA LYS A 93 8.63 -6.17 -6.37
C LYS A 93 7.38 -7.00 -6.10
N ALA A 94 7.47 -7.95 -5.17
CA ALA A 94 6.32 -8.80 -4.86
C ALA A 94 5.17 -7.98 -4.27
N VAL A 95 5.49 -7.04 -3.39
CA VAL A 95 4.47 -6.18 -2.77
C VAL A 95 3.86 -5.27 -3.84
N LEU A 96 4.68 -4.71 -4.71
CA LEU A 96 4.19 -3.85 -5.79
C LEU A 96 3.28 -4.64 -6.75
N ASP A 97 3.69 -5.84 -7.14
CA ASP A 97 2.89 -6.67 -8.05
C ASP A 97 1.51 -6.95 -7.44
N ARG A 98 1.47 -7.25 -6.14
CA ARG A 98 0.20 -7.49 -5.47
C ARG A 98 -0.65 -6.23 -5.42
N ALA A 99 -0.03 -5.09 -5.15
CA ALA A 99 -0.75 -3.82 -5.11
C ALA A 99 -1.38 -3.50 -6.46
N ILE A 100 -0.63 -3.67 -7.54
CA ILE A 100 -1.13 -3.42 -8.88
C ILE A 100 -2.29 -4.37 -9.21
N GLU A 101 -2.15 -5.63 -8.82
CA GLU A 101 -3.21 -6.62 -9.05
C GLU A 101 -4.50 -6.21 -8.34
N LEU A 102 -4.40 -5.78 -7.08
CA LEU A 102 -5.55 -5.33 -6.32
C LEU A 102 -6.17 -4.05 -6.90
N ALA A 103 -5.33 -3.17 -7.43
CA ALA A 103 -5.79 -1.90 -7.97
C ALA A 103 -6.46 -2.03 -9.34
N LYS A 104 -6.34 -3.18 -9.97
CA LYS A 104 -7.02 -3.44 -11.24
C LYS A 104 -8.47 -3.81 -10.97
N LYS A 105 -9.37 -2.95 -11.27
CA LYS A 105 -10.79 -3.24 -11.08
C LYS A 105 -11.59 -2.90 -12.30
#